data_25b7cf0a3c0b2154c113e179183286c3
#
_entry.id   25b7cf0a3c0b2154c113e179183286c3
#
_cell.length_a   1.000
_cell.length_b   1.000
_cell.length_c   1.000
_cell.angle_alpha   90.00
_cell.angle_beta   90.00
_cell.angle_gamma   90.00
#
_symmetry.space_group_name_H-M   'P 1'
#
loop_
_entity.id
_entity.type
_entity.pdbx_description
1 polymer ?
#
loop_
_entity_poly.entity_id
_entity_poly.type
_entity_poly.pdbx_seq_one_letter_code
_entity_poly.pdbx_strand_id
1 'polypeptide(L)'
;MEKRWKPGAYVHFTLSERGKTRAIDAPRIQDRQVHKTFTKKVLLPLYTPSMIYNNGASLQGKGFEFSKRELRNDLRWHFRRFGRGGSIILIDFKQFFPSVSHAELLNRHELLIMEPDIKQIADDVVATVPGGRGMPLGVEPSQAEMIAFPSALDNYIKCQLGIKCAGHYMDDYYIMVPPDRDPKEIMKLVVEKAGSLLLTVSLSKSKIVPLTKPFKYCKAKFFLTETGRVVMCGNRDGVKRARRKIKAFHGKIQNGEMTYEDLWTSVNGILAYFEGYNDHRRVLKLRRLFYAIFGFSPEKIENFRMRGAANEVYCAYTFQE
;
A
#
# COMPACT_ATOMS: atom_id res chain seq x y z
N MET A 1 4.54 42.79 -10.04
CA MET A 1 5.04 41.53 -9.39
C MET A 1 3.85 40.54 -9.30
N GLU A 2 3.81 39.57 -10.14
CA GLU A 2 2.85 38.47 -10.00
C GLU A 2 3.07 37.79 -8.67
N LYS A 3 2.01 37.60 -7.88
CA LYS A 3 2.09 36.91 -6.60
C LYS A 3 2.33 35.44 -6.87
N ARG A 4 3.56 35.00 -6.69
CA ARG A 4 3.94 33.62 -6.76
C ARG A 4 3.20 32.82 -5.69
N TRP A 5 2.67 31.64 -6.07
CA TRP A 5 2.03 30.74 -5.14
C TRP A 5 3.04 30.23 -4.08
N LYS A 6 2.56 30.17 -2.83
CA LYS A 6 3.25 29.51 -1.70
C LYS A 6 2.27 28.62 -0.97
N PRO A 7 2.71 27.49 -0.41
CA PRO A 7 1.84 26.63 0.40
C PRO A 7 1.21 27.43 1.53
N GLY A 8 -0.10 27.31 1.68
CA GLY A 8 -0.81 27.84 2.86
C GLY A 8 -0.56 26.96 4.08
N ALA A 9 -1.01 27.44 5.25
CA ALA A 9 -0.96 26.66 6.47
C ALA A 9 -1.77 25.36 6.34
N TYR A 10 -1.19 24.24 6.72
CA TYR A 10 -1.85 22.93 6.72
C TYR A 10 -2.76 22.78 7.95
N VAL A 11 -3.82 22.00 7.78
CA VAL A 11 -4.65 21.53 8.89
C VAL A 11 -4.01 20.27 9.45
N HIS A 12 -3.59 20.31 10.70
CA HIS A 12 -2.93 19.20 11.37
C HIS A 12 -3.96 18.39 12.16
N PHE A 13 -3.98 17.07 11.95
CA PHE A 13 -4.78 16.15 12.75
C PHE A 13 -4.10 14.79 12.85
N THR A 14 -4.53 14.01 13.83
CA THR A 14 -4.04 12.64 14.01
C THR A 14 -5.05 11.62 13.49
N LEU A 15 -4.56 10.69 12.66
CA LEU A 15 -5.34 9.56 12.19
C LEU A 15 -4.85 8.28 12.88
N SER A 16 -5.75 7.63 13.62
CA SER A 16 -5.49 6.32 14.21
C SER A 16 -6.05 5.21 13.33
N GLU A 17 -5.17 4.44 12.72
CA GLU A 17 -5.54 3.27 11.93
C GLU A 17 -4.84 2.02 12.44
N ARG A 18 -5.63 1.03 12.88
CA ARG A 18 -5.13 -0.29 13.32
C ARG A 18 -4.06 -0.24 14.41
N GLY A 19 -4.25 0.68 15.37
CA GLY A 19 -3.34 0.86 16.50
C GLY A 19 -2.05 1.63 16.16
N LYS A 20 -1.97 2.23 14.99
CA LYS A 20 -0.92 3.17 14.61
C LYS A 20 -1.52 4.56 14.49
N THR A 21 -0.98 5.49 15.22
CA THR A 21 -1.32 6.92 15.13
C THR A 21 -0.33 7.61 14.18
N ARG A 22 -0.86 8.42 13.26
CA ARG A 22 -0.07 9.21 12.31
C ARG A 22 -0.52 10.66 12.38
N ALA A 23 0.42 11.57 12.43
CA ALA A 23 0.15 12.98 12.17
C ALA A 23 -0.07 13.16 10.66
N ILE A 24 -1.14 13.86 10.31
CA ILE A 24 -1.52 14.15 8.93
C ILE A 24 -1.54 15.65 8.75
N ASP A 25 -0.93 16.08 7.66
CA ASP A 25 -0.85 17.46 7.22
C ASP A 25 -1.76 17.63 6.00
N ALA A 26 -2.95 18.19 6.21
CA ALA A 26 -3.92 18.35 5.13
C ALA A 26 -3.84 19.76 4.54
N PRO A 27 -3.44 19.92 3.27
CA PRO A 27 -3.47 21.22 2.60
C PRO A 27 -4.90 21.68 2.36
N ARG A 28 -5.12 23.00 2.30
CA ARG A 28 -6.38 23.60 1.91
C ARG A 28 -6.76 23.20 0.47
N ILE A 29 -8.04 23.30 0.13
CA ILE A 29 -8.54 22.81 -1.17
C ILE A 29 -7.87 23.49 -2.37
N GLN A 30 -7.57 24.77 -2.25
CA GLN A 30 -6.86 25.55 -3.29
C GLN A 30 -5.45 24.99 -3.50
N ASP A 31 -4.72 24.75 -2.42
CA ASP A 31 -3.37 24.18 -2.48
C ASP A 31 -3.37 22.75 -3.02
N ARG A 32 -4.42 21.97 -2.72
CA ARG A 32 -4.55 20.61 -3.29
C ARG A 32 -4.63 20.63 -4.81
N GLN A 33 -5.25 21.64 -5.43
CA GLN A 33 -5.31 21.73 -6.88
C GLN A 33 -3.94 22.05 -7.48
N VAL A 34 -3.20 22.97 -6.84
CA VAL A 34 -1.82 23.28 -7.24
C VAL A 34 -0.94 22.04 -7.07
N HIS A 35 -0.99 21.40 -5.90
CA HIS A 35 -0.24 20.17 -5.62
C HIS A 35 -0.53 19.07 -6.63
N LYS A 36 -1.79 18.84 -6.95
CA LYS A 36 -2.21 17.82 -7.93
C LYS A 36 -1.66 18.11 -9.32
N THR A 37 -1.74 19.37 -9.76
CA THR A 37 -1.24 19.80 -11.06
C THR A 37 0.29 19.68 -11.10
N PHE A 38 0.96 20.20 -10.08
CA PHE A 38 2.40 20.15 -9.94
C PHE A 38 2.92 18.70 -9.93
N THR A 39 2.31 17.84 -9.11
CA THR A 39 2.67 16.41 -9.07
C THR A 39 2.52 15.74 -10.43
N LYS A 40 1.37 15.93 -11.10
CA LYS A 40 1.09 15.23 -12.37
C LYS A 40 1.85 15.78 -13.56
N LYS A 41 2.09 17.09 -13.61
CA LYS A 41 2.66 17.74 -14.78
C LYS A 41 4.17 17.97 -14.67
N VAL A 42 4.71 17.95 -13.45
CA VAL A 42 6.14 18.21 -13.19
C VAL A 42 6.80 17.01 -12.52
N LEU A 43 6.46 16.69 -11.26
CA LEU A 43 7.22 15.72 -10.47
C LEU A 43 7.18 14.30 -11.07
N LEU A 44 6.01 13.78 -11.40
CA LEU A 44 5.91 12.42 -11.94
C LEU A 44 6.61 12.27 -13.31
N PRO A 45 6.46 13.18 -14.29
CA PRO A 45 7.23 13.11 -15.53
C PRO A 45 8.75 13.14 -15.32
N LEU A 46 9.24 13.95 -14.38
CA LEU A 46 10.66 14.04 -14.07
C LEU A 46 11.21 12.78 -13.38
N TYR A 47 10.44 12.18 -12.47
CA TYR A 47 10.92 11.09 -11.64
C TYR A 47 10.68 9.70 -12.24
N THR A 48 9.60 9.52 -13.00
CA THR A 48 9.22 8.20 -13.55
C THR A 48 10.33 7.51 -14.36
N PRO A 49 11.15 8.21 -15.17
CA PRO A 49 12.23 7.58 -15.92
C PRO A 49 13.30 6.91 -15.05
N SER A 50 13.52 7.39 -13.82
CA SER A 50 14.48 6.81 -12.88
C SER A 50 13.92 5.67 -12.04
N MET A 51 12.59 5.48 -12.03
CA MET A 51 11.92 4.46 -11.21
C MET A 51 11.95 3.10 -11.89
N ILE A 52 12.13 2.05 -11.09
CA ILE A 52 11.95 0.68 -11.58
C ILE A 52 10.48 0.39 -11.89
N TYR A 53 10.23 -0.54 -12.85
CA TYR A 53 8.86 -0.94 -13.20
C TYR A 53 8.07 -1.45 -11.99
N ASN A 54 8.72 -2.24 -11.11
CA ASN A 54 8.11 -2.85 -9.92
C ASN A 54 7.99 -1.89 -8.70
N ASN A 55 8.15 -0.57 -8.90
CA ASN A 55 7.70 0.44 -7.96
C ASN A 55 6.17 0.58 -8.10
N GLY A 56 5.44 0.11 -7.10
CA GLY A 56 3.99 -0.09 -7.21
C GLY A 56 3.12 0.93 -6.50
N ALA A 57 3.72 1.97 -5.90
CA ALA A 57 2.96 2.93 -5.10
C ALA A 57 2.60 4.20 -5.89
N SER A 58 1.41 4.75 -5.66
CA SER A 58 0.97 6.10 -6.04
C SER A 58 1.19 6.53 -7.51
N LEU A 59 1.37 5.58 -8.43
CA LEU A 59 1.45 5.79 -9.87
C LEU A 59 0.17 5.35 -10.55
N GLN A 60 -0.18 5.99 -11.66
CA GLN A 60 -1.37 5.63 -12.43
C GLN A 60 -1.31 4.16 -12.88
N GLY A 61 -2.40 3.41 -12.69
CA GLY A 61 -2.48 1.98 -12.99
C GLY A 61 -1.71 1.08 -12.03
N LYS A 62 -1.07 1.64 -10.99
CA LYS A 62 -0.35 0.90 -9.96
C LYS A 62 -1.06 1.01 -8.61
N GLY A 63 -0.67 0.17 -7.66
CA GLY A 63 -1.27 0.08 -6.34
C GLY A 63 -0.94 -1.25 -5.68
N PHE A 64 -1.61 -1.58 -4.59
CA PHE A 64 -1.40 -2.86 -3.88
C PHE A 64 -1.60 -4.08 -4.79
N GLU A 65 -2.62 -4.05 -5.64
CA GLU A 65 -2.90 -5.18 -6.56
C GLU A 65 -1.82 -5.34 -7.61
N PHE A 66 -1.32 -4.22 -8.16
CA PHE A 66 -0.16 -4.23 -9.05
C PHE A 66 1.05 -4.85 -8.35
N SER A 67 1.43 -4.37 -7.16
CA SER A 67 2.60 -4.88 -6.44
C SER A 67 2.48 -6.37 -6.11
N LYS A 68 1.30 -6.83 -5.72
CA LYS A 68 1.03 -8.25 -5.48
C LYS A 68 1.10 -9.08 -6.76
N ARG A 69 0.61 -8.55 -7.88
CA ARG A 69 0.69 -9.21 -9.19
C ARG A 69 2.13 -9.35 -9.64
N GLU A 70 2.93 -8.27 -9.54
CA GLU A 70 4.34 -8.30 -9.95
C GLU A 70 5.17 -9.25 -9.05
N LEU A 71 4.95 -9.27 -7.75
CA LEU A 71 5.56 -10.27 -6.88
C LEU A 71 5.20 -11.72 -7.30
N ARG A 72 3.93 -11.97 -7.70
CA ARG A 72 3.53 -13.29 -8.22
C ARG A 72 4.23 -13.63 -9.54
N ASN A 73 4.41 -12.66 -10.42
CA ASN A 73 5.13 -12.82 -11.67
C ASN A 73 6.61 -13.13 -11.42
N ASP A 74 7.24 -12.40 -10.51
CA ASP A 74 8.63 -12.60 -10.10
C ASP A 74 8.82 -13.98 -9.44
N LEU A 75 7.89 -14.42 -8.58
CA LEU A 75 7.93 -15.78 -8.00
C LEU A 75 7.82 -16.88 -9.06
N ARG A 76 6.97 -16.70 -10.07
CA ARG A 76 6.84 -17.65 -11.17
C ARG A 76 8.09 -17.67 -12.06
N TRP A 77 8.66 -16.48 -12.31
CA TRP A 77 9.90 -16.36 -13.07
C TRP A 77 11.05 -17.04 -12.33
N HIS A 78 11.20 -16.77 -11.03
CA HIS A 78 12.21 -17.38 -10.17
C HIS A 78 12.06 -18.91 -10.13
N PHE A 79 10.83 -19.40 -9.95
CA PHE A 79 10.55 -20.84 -9.91
C PHE A 79 10.96 -21.56 -11.20
N ARG A 80 10.65 -20.99 -12.36
CA ARG A 80 11.03 -21.60 -13.64
C ARG A 80 12.54 -21.75 -13.79
N ARG A 81 13.32 -20.93 -13.13
CA ARG A 81 14.79 -20.91 -13.26
C ARG A 81 15.49 -21.66 -12.13
N PHE A 82 14.98 -21.60 -10.92
CA PHE A 82 15.66 -22.07 -9.71
C PHE A 82 14.76 -22.97 -8.84
N GLY A 83 13.57 -23.30 -9.27
CA GLY A 83 12.61 -24.00 -8.45
C GLY A 83 12.25 -23.19 -7.19
N ARG A 84 12.21 -23.86 -6.04
CA ARG A 84 12.03 -23.22 -4.71
C ARG A 84 13.36 -22.88 -4.04
N GLY A 85 14.49 -23.01 -4.73
CA GLY A 85 15.81 -22.62 -4.24
C GLY A 85 15.92 -21.11 -4.03
N GLY A 86 16.80 -20.69 -3.10
CA GLY A 86 17.00 -19.29 -2.76
C GLY A 86 16.08 -18.75 -1.69
N SER A 87 16.10 -17.43 -1.52
CA SER A 87 15.41 -16.73 -0.43
C SER A 87 14.78 -15.43 -0.93
N ILE A 88 13.79 -14.94 -0.20
CA ILE A 88 13.28 -13.59 -0.35
C ILE A 88 13.72 -12.74 0.85
N ILE A 89 14.29 -11.58 0.57
CA ILE A 89 14.56 -10.53 1.55
C ILE A 89 13.36 -9.59 1.56
N LEU A 90 12.83 -9.32 2.73
CA LEU A 90 11.76 -8.35 2.95
C LEU A 90 12.34 -7.23 3.81
N ILE A 91 12.27 -6.00 3.33
CA ILE A 91 12.83 -4.82 4.01
C ILE A 91 11.70 -3.89 4.45
N ASP A 92 11.83 -3.40 5.67
CA ASP A 92 11.01 -2.34 6.27
C ASP A 92 11.94 -1.19 6.67
N PHE A 93 11.63 0.04 6.32
CA PHE A 93 12.40 1.21 6.72
C PHE A 93 11.86 1.80 8.03
N LYS A 94 12.77 2.36 8.84
CA LYS A 94 12.37 3.11 10.03
C LYS A 94 11.87 4.48 9.63
N GLN A 95 10.62 4.80 10.00
CA GLN A 95 10.07 6.16 9.82
C GLN A 95 10.33 6.73 8.41
N PHE A 96 9.97 6.00 7.36
CA PHE A 96 10.34 6.31 5.97
C PHE A 96 10.08 7.77 5.59
N PHE A 97 8.84 8.28 5.78
CA PHE A 97 8.51 9.69 5.53
C PHE A 97 9.21 10.67 6.48
N PRO A 98 9.22 10.47 7.81
CA PRO A 98 9.88 11.39 8.74
C PRO A 98 11.41 11.40 8.64
N SER A 99 12.05 10.39 8.05
CA SER A 99 13.52 10.26 8.06
C SER A 99 14.21 10.88 6.84
N VAL A 100 13.47 11.16 5.75
CA VAL A 100 14.08 11.66 4.53
C VAL A 100 14.80 13.00 4.76
N SER A 101 16.00 13.15 4.21
CA SER A 101 16.81 14.36 4.34
C SER A 101 16.31 15.46 3.39
N HIS A 102 16.08 16.66 3.90
CA HIS A 102 15.76 17.82 3.07
C HIS A 102 16.94 18.16 2.13
N ALA A 103 18.16 18.07 2.63
CA ALA A 103 19.35 18.35 1.81
C ALA A 103 19.41 17.46 0.55
N GLU A 104 19.09 16.15 0.71
CA GLU A 104 19.04 15.21 -0.41
C GLU A 104 17.89 15.53 -1.39
N LEU A 105 16.71 15.92 -0.88
CA LEU A 105 15.60 16.34 -1.72
C LEU A 105 15.90 17.62 -2.48
N LEU A 106 16.40 18.63 -1.80
CA LEU A 106 16.77 19.92 -2.41
C LEU A 106 17.89 19.76 -3.46
N ASN A 107 18.90 18.94 -3.18
CA ASN A 107 19.92 18.60 -4.16
C ASN A 107 19.33 17.91 -5.39
N ARG A 108 18.37 17.05 -5.19
CA ARG A 108 17.66 16.38 -6.29
C ARG A 108 16.82 17.36 -7.11
N HIS A 109 16.14 18.32 -6.46
CA HIS A 109 15.42 19.39 -7.16
C HIS A 109 16.39 20.24 -8.00
N GLU A 110 17.56 20.60 -7.46
CA GLU A 110 18.60 21.34 -8.18
C GLU A 110 19.06 20.62 -9.44
N LEU A 111 19.20 19.28 -9.37
CA LEU A 111 19.68 18.48 -10.50
C LEU A 111 18.61 18.23 -11.57
N LEU A 112 17.33 18.19 -11.20
CA LEU A 112 16.26 17.72 -12.08
C LEU A 112 15.31 18.83 -12.54
N ILE A 113 15.14 19.90 -11.78
CA ILE A 113 14.19 20.98 -12.09
C ILE A 113 14.94 22.21 -12.55
N MET A 114 14.98 22.41 -13.86
CA MET A 114 15.75 23.52 -14.49
C MET A 114 15.08 24.89 -14.31
N GLU A 115 13.74 24.91 -14.21
CA GLU A 115 12.97 26.15 -14.07
C GLU A 115 12.98 26.64 -12.62
N PRO A 116 13.55 27.80 -12.28
CA PRO A 116 13.73 28.26 -10.90
C PRO A 116 12.39 28.40 -10.11
N ASP A 117 11.35 28.92 -10.77
CA ASP A 117 10.05 29.08 -10.12
C ASP A 117 9.37 27.75 -9.81
N ILE A 118 9.52 26.78 -10.70
CA ILE A 118 9.02 25.42 -10.52
C ILE A 118 9.82 24.71 -9.41
N LYS A 119 11.13 24.83 -9.40
CA LYS A 119 12.01 24.28 -8.37
C LYS A 119 11.63 24.80 -6.98
N GLN A 120 11.41 26.10 -6.89
CA GLN A 120 11.03 26.69 -5.62
C GLN A 120 9.67 26.17 -5.10
N ILE A 121 8.70 25.83 -5.96
CA ILE A 121 7.45 25.19 -5.51
C ILE A 121 7.75 23.86 -4.82
N ALA A 122 8.67 23.08 -5.39
CA ALA A 122 9.09 21.81 -4.77
C ALA A 122 9.78 22.06 -3.42
N ASP A 123 10.71 23.02 -3.38
CA ASP A 123 11.47 23.42 -2.19
C ASP A 123 10.54 23.95 -1.07
N ASP A 124 9.54 24.75 -1.43
CA ASP A 124 8.54 25.28 -0.49
C ASP A 124 7.70 24.15 0.15
N VAL A 125 7.40 23.08 -0.58
CA VAL A 125 6.71 21.89 -0.01
C VAL A 125 7.62 21.18 0.99
N VAL A 126 8.90 21.00 0.70
CA VAL A 126 9.87 20.42 1.63
C VAL A 126 10.02 21.27 2.88
N ALA A 127 10.10 22.60 2.72
CA ALA A 127 10.27 23.56 3.80
C ALA A 127 9.06 23.64 4.77
N THR A 128 7.91 23.07 4.41
CA THR A 128 6.74 23.03 5.34
C THR A 128 6.99 22.19 6.58
N VAL A 129 7.95 21.25 6.56
CA VAL A 129 8.35 20.45 7.73
C VAL A 129 9.62 21.04 8.32
N PRO A 130 9.62 21.50 9.58
CA PRO A 130 10.82 22.04 10.21
C PRO A 130 11.84 20.96 10.56
N GLY A 131 13.09 21.35 10.80
CA GLY A 131 14.14 20.47 11.32
C GLY A 131 14.98 19.74 10.28
N GLY A 132 14.87 20.08 9.00
CA GLY A 132 15.75 19.56 7.94
C GLY A 132 15.54 18.10 7.57
N ARG A 133 14.49 17.48 8.08
CA ARG A 133 14.12 16.08 7.80
C ARG A 133 12.60 15.90 7.77
N GLY A 134 12.18 14.94 6.94
CA GLY A 134 10.79 14.50 6.83
C GLY A 134 10.02 15.18 5.72
N MET A 135 8.92 14.54 5.35
CA MET A 135 7.96 15.06 4.38
C MET A 135 6.55 15.02 4.98
N PRO A 136 5.71 16.04 4.68
CA PRO A 136 4.37 16.10 5.23
C PRO A 136 3.52 14.93 4.73
N LEU A 137 2.82 14.25 5.65
CA LEU A 137 1.91 13.17 5.32
C LEU A 137 0.53 13.71 4.96
N GLY A 138 0.02 13.34 3.78
CA GLY A 138 -1.27 13.80 3.29
C GLY A 138 -1.16 14.81 2.13
N VAL A 139 0.06 15.14 1.74
CA VAL A 139 0.39 16.06 0.65
C VAL A 139 0.79 15.26 -0.59
N GLU A 140 0.17 15.53 -1.74
CA GLU A 140 0.39 14.75 -2.97
C GLU A 140 1.83 14.85 -3.52
N PRO A 141 2.48 16.03 -3.59
CA PRO A 141 3.90 16.14 -3.92
C PRO A 141 4.81 15.29 -3.05
N SER A 142 4.57 15.25 -1.72
CA SER A 142 5.35 14.43 -0.80
C SER A 142 5.29 12.95 -1.16
N GLN A 143 4.14 12.45 -1.62
CA GLN A 143 4.04 11.08 -2.07
C GLN A 143 4.87 10.83 -3.34
N ALA A 144 4.85 11.75 -4.30
CA ALA A 144 5.66 11.65 -5.51
C ALA A 144 7.16 11.64 -5.20
N GLU A 145 7.60 12.53 -4.30
CA GLU A 145 8.98 12.54 -3.80
C GLU A 145 9.35 11.20 -3.17
N MET A 146 8.53 10.71 -2.26
CA MET A 146 8.84 9.51 -1.47
C MET A 146 8.82 8.22 -2.29
N ILE A 147 8.02 8.11 -3.35
CA ILE A 147 8.09 6.95 -4.26
C ILE A 147 9.31 7.00 -5.17
N ALA A 148 9.82 8.19 -5.47
CA ALA A 148 10.98 8.40 -6.32
C ALA A 148 12.30 8.39 -5.53
N PHE A 149 12.27 8.80 -4.26
CA PHE A 149 13.46 8.93 -3.43
C PHE A 149 14.36 7.68 -3.42
N PRO A 150 13.84 6.45 -3.29
CA PRO A 150 14.67 5.26 -3.26
C PRO A 150 15.12 4.75 -4.65
N SER A 151 14.91 5.48 -5.75
CA SER A 151 15.28 5.00 -7.11
C SER A 151 16.74 4.64 -7.24
N ALA A 152 17.65 5.32 -6.52
CA ALA A 152 19.08 4.99 -6.52
C ALA A 152 19.34 3.61 -5.86
N LEU A 153 18.58 3.26 -4.81
CA LEU A 153 18.62 1.93 -4.20
C LEU A 153 18.03 0.87 -5.12
N ASP A 154 16.90 1.19 -5.77
CA ASP A 154 16.24 0.28 -6.70
C ASP A 154 17.15 -0.08 -7.88
N ASN A 155 17.79 0.93 -8.48
CA ASN A 155 18.72 0.73 -9.59
C ASN A 155 20.01 0.02 -9.13
N TYR A 156 20.49 0.27 -7.90
CA TYR A 156 21.57 -0.51 -7.32
C TYR A 156 21.23 -2.00 -7.24
N ILE A 157 20.05 -2.32 -6.71
CA ILE A 157 19.58 -3.72 -6.61
C ILE A 157 19.44 -4.37 -7.99
N LYS A 158 18.81 -3.67 -8.93
CA LYS A 158 18.52 -4.20 -10.27
C LYS A 158 19.75 -4.30 -11.16
N CYS A 159 20.56 -3.23 -11.20
CA CYS A 159 21.65 -3.09 -12.18
C CYS A 159 22.99 -3.52 -11.60
N GLN A 160 23.36 -3.06 -10.40
CA GLN A 160 24.67 -3.37 -9.84
C GLN A 160 24.70 -4.73 -9.16
N LEU A 161 23.68 -5.08 -8.35
CA LEU A 161 23.57 -6.43 -7.79
C LEU A 161 23.00 -7.45 -8.78
N GLY A 162 22.48 -7.03 -9.94
CA GLY A 162 21.95 -7.92 -10.98
C GLY A 162 20.69 -8.71 -10.56
N ILE A 163 19.96 -8.25 -9.54
CA ILE A 163 18.78 -8.94 -9.02
C ILE A 163 17.54 -8.50 -9.79
N LYS A 164 17.07 -9.34 -10.73
CA LYS A 164 15.91 -9.02 -11.59
C LYS A 164 14.60 -8.99 -10.81
N CYS A 165 14.38 -9.94 -9.89
CA CYS A 165 13.15 -10.10 -9.14
C CYS A 165 13.20 -9.29 -7.84
N ALA A 166 12.96 -8.00 -7.93
CA ALA A 166 12.84 -7.09 -6.81
C ALA A 166 11.84 -5.98 -7.10
N GLY A 167 11.20 -5.44 -6.07
CA GLY A 167 10.25 -4.35 -6.20
C GLY A 167 9.81 -3.87 -4.83
N HIS A 168 9.01 -2.80 -4.82
CA HIS A 168 8.51 -2.23 -3.57
C HIS A 168 7.14 -1.56 -3.71
N TYR A 169 6.51 -1.39 -2.58
CA TYR A 169 5.33 -0.54 -2.39
C TYR A 169 5.62 0.42 -1.23
N MET A 170 5.96 1.67 -1.53
CA MET A 170 6.49 2.64 -0.55
C MET A 170 7.71 2.05 0.17
N ASP A 171 7.60 1.89 1.49
CA ASP A 171 8.61 1.35 2.40
C ASP A 171 8.68 -0.19 2.45
N ASP A 172 7.70 -0.88 1.87
CA ASP A 172 7.65 -2.36 1.81
C ASP A 172 8.43 -2.88 0.58
N TYR A 173 9.63 -3.44 0.80
CA TYR A 173 10.49 -4.01 -0.25
C TYR A 173 10.48 -5.53 -0.25
N TYR A 174 10.62 -6.12 -1.46
CA TYR A 174 11.02 -7.50 -1.63
C TYR A 174 12.19 -7.62 -2.60
N ILE A 175 13.11 -8.54 -2.32
CA ILE A 175 14.28 -8.84 -3.14
C ILE A 175 14.45 -10.36 -3.15
N MET A 176 14.34 -11.01 -4.31
CA MET A 176 14.54 -12.46 -4.42
C MET A 176 15.97 -12.76 -4.75
N VAL A 177 16.61 -13.49 -3.86
CA VAL A 177 18.02 -13.90 -3.98
C VAL A 177 18.05 -15.33 -4.51
N PRO A 178 18.71 -15.58 -5.64
CA PRO A 178 18.85 -16.93 -6.20
C PRO A 178 19.72 -17.83 -5.29
N PRO A 179 19.68 -19.18 -5.48
CA PRO A 179 20.31 -20.13 -4.55
C PRO A 179 21.84 -20.12 -4.56
N ASP A 180 22.46 -19.58 -5.60
CA ASP A 180 23.91 -19.43 -5.77
C ASP A 180 24.50 -18.20 -5.09
N ARG A 181 23.68 -17.38 -4.43
CA ARG A 181 24.13 -16.16 -3.73
C ARG A 181 23.69 -16.18 -2.26
N ASP A 182 24.55 -15.62 -1.38
CA ASP A 182 24.23 -15.49 0.04
C ASP A 182 23.24 -14.33 0.29
N PRO A 183 22.01 -14.61 0.78
CA PRO A 183 21.04 -13.57 1.07
C PRO A 183 21.45 -12.64 2.23
N LYS A 184 22.36 -13.06 3.12
CA LYS A 184 22.88 -12.20 4.20
C LYS A 184 23.83 -11.15 3.65
N GLU A 185 24.69 -11.53 2.70
CA GLU A 185 25.57 -10.62 1.99
C GLU A 185 24.76 -9.57 1.21
N ILE A 186 23.77 -10.03 0.43
CA ILE A 186 22.87 -9.12 -0.31
C ILE A 186 22.18 -8.16 0.65
N MET A 187 21.67 -8.65 1.78
CA MET A 187 21.02 -7.81 2.79
C MET A 187 21.96 -6.74 3.32
N LYS A 188 23.23 -7.10 3.60
CA LYS A 188 24.26 -6.17 4.06
C LYS A 188 24.51 -5.06 3.04
N LEU A 189 24.75 -5.43 1.78
CA LEU A 189 24.97 -4.45 0.68
C LEU A 189 23.79 -3.51 0.49
N VAL A 190 22.57 -4.01 0.59
CA VAL A 190 21.34 -3.19 0.48
C VAL A 190 21.22 -2.25 1.68
N VAL A 191 21.55 -2.68 2.89
CA VAL A 191 21.56 -1.83 4.11
C VAL A 191 22.60 -0.72 3.98
N GLU A 192 23.80 -1.04 3.53
CA GLU A 192 24.89 -0.07 3.31
C GLU A 192 24.48 0.97 2.25
N LYS A 193 23.89 0.52 1.13
CA LYS A 193 23.42 1.44 0.08
C LYS A 193 22.25 2.31 0.56
N ALA A 194 21.30 1.76 1.32
CA ALA A 194 20.23 2.53 1.94
C ALA A 194 20.79 3.59 2.91
N GLY A 195 21.80 3.22 3.72
CA GLY A 195 22.48 4.14 4.62
C GLY A 195 23.17 5.30 3.89
N SER A 196 23.77 5.07 2.72
CA SER A 196 24.35 6.14 1.88
C SER A 196 23.29 7.14 1.35
N LEU A 197 22.02 6.73 1.31
CA LEU A 197 20.88 7.58 0.97
C LEU A 197 20.17 8.12 2.23
N LEU A 198 20.81 8.02 3.38
CA LEU A 198 20.27 8.42 4.69
C LEU A 198 18.96 7.70 5.08
N LEU A 199 18.66 6.57 4.44
CA LEU A 199 17.54 5.70 4.78
C LEU A 199 17.96 4.64 5.78
N THR A 200 17.24 4.52 6.89
CA THR A 200 17.53 3.54 7.94
C THR A 200 16.66 2.30 7.78
N VAL A 201 17.27 1.14 7.53
CA VAL A 201 16.58 -0.15 7.50
C VAL A 201 16.25 -0.61 8.92
N SER A 202 15.04 -1.09 9.14
CA SER A 202 14.63 -1.71 10.41
C SER A 202 15.00 -3.18 10.43
N LEU A 203 16.19 -3.50 10.91
CA LEU A 203 16.68 -4.89 10.98
C LEU A 203 15.77 -5.82 11.79
N SER A 204 15.09 -5.30 12.82
CA SER A 204 14.17 -6.09 13.65
C SER A 204 12.88 -6.49 12.91
N LYS A 205 12.48 -5.74 11.89
CA LYS A 205 11.28 -6.01 11.07
C LYS A 205 11.62 -6.63 9.72
N SER A 206 12.81 -6.35 9.20
CA SER A 206 13.30 -6.94 7.95
C SER A 206 13.61 -8.43 8.13
N LYS A 207 13.41 -9.22 7.09
CA LYS A 207 13.49 -10.69 7.19
C LYS A 207 14.10 -11.30 5.94
N ILE A 208 14.89 -12.32 6.14
CA ILE A 208 15.31 -13.27 5.10
C ILE A 208 14.47 -14.53 5.27
N VAL A 209 13.71 -14.90 4.25
CA VAL A 209 12.81 -16.05 4.30
C VAL A 209 13.12 -16.98 3.14
N PRO A 210 13.43 -18.27 3.37
CA PRO A 210 13.56 -19.25 2.30
C PRO A 210 12.26 -19.34 1.49
N LEU A 211 12.33 -19.44 0.16
CA LEU A 211 11.14 -19.52 -0.71
C LEU A 211 10.31 -20.80 -0.50
N THR A 212 10.85 -21.77 0.25
CA THR A 212 10.11 -22.94 0.73
C THR A 212 9.14 -22.63 1.88
N LYS A 213 9.27 -21.45 2.51
CA LYS A 213 8.41 -21.00 3.62
C LYS A 213 7.48 -19.87 3.19
N PRO A 214 6.31 -19.74 3.82
CA PRO A 214 5.40 -18.64 3.54
C PRO A 214 5.92 -17.32 4.13
N PHE A 215 5.68 -16.22 3.42
CA PHE A 215 6.05 -14.87 3.83
C PHE A 215 4.90 -13.87 3.63
N LYS A 216 5.05 -12.64 4.13
CA LYS A 216 4.05 -11.57 4.00
C LYS A 216 4.63 -10.41 3.19
N TYR A 217 3.84 -9.87 2.27
CA TYR A 217 4.13 -8.65 1.53
C TYR A 217 2.80 -7.94 1.19
N CYS A 218 2.78 -6.62 1.23
CA CYS A 218 1.59 -5.81 0.91
C CYS A 218 0.31 -6.34 1.57
N LYS A 219 0.36 -6.63 2.87
CA LYS A 219 -0.77 -7.15 3.69
C LYS A 219 -1.31 -8.52 3.27
N ALA A 220 -0.70 -9.20 2.30
CA ALA A 220 -1.02 -10.56 1.88
C ALA A 220 0.05 -11.57 2.35
N LYS A 221 -0.34 -12.84 2.48
CA LYS A 221 0.56 -13.97 2.74
C LYS A 221 0.76 -14.75 1.45
N PHE A 222 2.01 -14.95 1.06
CA PHE A 222 2.40 -15.69 -0.13
C PHE A 222 3.03 -17.01 0.24
N PHE A 223 2.84 -18.00 -0.61
CA PHE A 223 3.47 -19.31 -0.51
C PHE A 223 3.72 -19.87 -1.92
N LEU A 224 4.93 -20.32 -2.17
CA LEU A 224 5.32 -20.99 -3.41
C LEU A 224 5.26 -22.50 -3.19
N THR A 225 4.37 -23.19 -3.91
CA THR A 225 4.22 -24.65 -3.80
C THR A 225 5.34 -25.39 -4.53
N GLU A 226 5.47 -26.70 -4.31
CA GLU A 226 6.44 -27.56 -4.99
C GLU A 226 6.20 -27.64 -6.51
N THR A 227 4.96 -27.43 -6.93
CA THR A 227 4.58 -27.41 -8.36
C THR A 227 4.72 -26.02 -9.01
N GLY A 228 5.27 -25.02 -8.29
CA GLY A 228 5.44 -23.65 -8.81
C GLY A 228 4.16 -22.78 -8.76
N ARG A 229 3.07 -23.30 -8.20
CA ARG A 229 1.87 -22.49 -7.99
C ARG A 229 2.12 -21.48 -6.88
N VAL A 230 1.87 -20.20 -7.16
CA VAL A 230 1.90 -19.14 -6.14
C VAL A 230 0.53 -19.02 -5.50
N VAL A 231 0.45 -19.36 -4.23
CA VAL A 231 -0.75 -19.21 -3.40
C VAL A 231 -0.68 -17.88 -2.66
N MET A 232 -1.72 -17.07 -2.76
CA MET A 232 -1.85 -15.79 -2.08
C MET A 232 -3.08 -15.83 -1.18
N CYS A 233 -2.89 -15.61 0.13
CA CYS A 233 -3.96 -15.61 1.12
C CYS A 233 -4.06 -14.26 1.81
N GLY A 234 -5.28 -13.88 2.18
CA GLY A 234 -5.52 -12.72 3.03
C GLY A 234 -4.93 -12.89 4.45
N ASN A 235 -4.67 -11.77 5.12
CA ASN A 235 -4.16 -11.81 6.48
C ASN A 235 -5.22 -12.40 7.44
N ARG A 236 -4.80 -13.30 8.35
CA ARG A 236 -5.65 -13.92 9.38
C ARG A 236 -6.40 -12.89 10.23
N ASP A 237 -5.75 -11.78 10.56
CA ASP A 237 -6.36 -10.70 11.33
C ASP A 237 -7.44 -9.94 10.54
N GLY A 238 -7.31 -9.88 9.20
CA GLY A 238 -8.34 -9.37 8.31
C GLY A 238 -9.64 -10.19 8.42
N VAL A 239 -9.53 -11.52 8.42
CA VAL A 239 -10.68 -12.43 8.57
C VAL A 239 -11.35 -12.26 9.95
N LYS A 240 -10.55 -12.13 11.02
CA LYS A 240 -11.10 -11.89 12.37
C LYS A 240 -11.87 -10.57 12.42
N ARG A 241 -11.32 -9.50 11.81
CA ARG A 241 -12.02 -8.20 11.74
C ARG A 241 -13.29 -8.27 10.89
N ALA A 242 -13.25 -8.94 9.75
CA ALA A 242 -14.43 -9.14 8.91
C ALA A 242 -15.56 -9.83 9.68
N ARG A 243 -15.24 -10.90 10.41
CA ARG A 243 -16.22 -11.61 11.27
C ARG A 243 -16.81 -10.69 12.34
N ARG A 244 -15.99 -9.89 13.02
CA ARG A 244 -16.46 -8.93 14.03
C ARG A 244 -17.37 -7.86 13.42
N LYS A 245 -17.00 -7.34 12.25
CA LYS A 245 -17.82 -6.34 11.53
C LYS A 245 -19.18 -6.91 11.13
N ILE A 246 -19.22 -8.11 10.54
CA ILE A 246 -20.49 -8.77 10.14
C ILE A 246 -21.41 -8.95 11.35
N LYS A 247 -20.87 -9.38 12.51
CA LYS A 247 -21.65 -9.50 13.74
C LYS A 247 -22.17 -8.14 14.23
N ALA A 248 -21.35 -7.08 14.17
CA ALA A 248 -21.74 -5.75 14.62
C ALA A 248 -22.80 -5.10 13.71
N PHE A 249 -22.81 -5.42 12.42
CA PHE A 249 -23.78 -4.87 11.46
C PHE A 249 -25.23 -5.23 11.83
N HIS A 250 -25.48 -6.42 12.35
CA HIS A 250 -26.81 -6.84 12.78
C HIS A 250 -27.37 -5.89 13.85
N GLY A 251 -26.62 -5.64 14.94
CA GLY A 251 -27.04 -4.69 15.98
C GLY A 251 -27.24 -3.27 15.43
N LYS A 252 -26.38 -2.82 14.53
CA LYS A 252 -26.52 -1.50 13.91
C LYS A 252 -27.79 -1.35 13.06
N ILE A 253 -28.18 -2.38 12.34
CA ILE A 253 -29.45 -2.39 11.59
C ILE A 253 -30.64 -2.37 12.56
N GLN A 254 -30.62 -3.19 13.62
CA GLN A 254 -31.68 -3.21 14.62
C GLN A 254 -31.84 -1.85 15.32
N ASN A 255 -30.76 -1.13 15.57
CA ASN A 255 -30.78 0.19 16.21
C ASN A 255 -31.06 1.34 15.24
N GLY A 256 -31.24 1.08 13.94
CA GLY A 256 -31.40 2.12 12.92
C GLY A 256 -30.13 2.92 12.58
N GLU A 257 -28.97 2.48 13.09
CA GLU A 257 -27.67 3.13 12.83
C GLU A 257 -27.09 2.79 11.45
N MET A 258 -27.68 1.82 10.74
CA MET A 258 -27.19 1.33 9.46
C MET A 258 -28.35 0.90 8.56
N THR A 259 -28.34 1.36 7.33
CA THR A 259 -29.31 0.94 6.31
C THR A 259 -28.93 -0.38 5.64
N TYR A 260 -29.86 -1.02 4.95
CA TYR A 260 -29.51 -2.21 4.14
C TYR A 260 -28.59 -1.89 2.96
N GLU A 261 -28.60 -0.66 2.45
CA GLU A 261 -27.65 -0.19 1.43
C GLU A 261 -26.22 -0.09 1.98
N ASP A 262 -26.06 0.44 3.20
CA ASP A 262 -24.77 0.47 3.90
C ASP A 262 -24.26 -0.94 4.19
N LEU A 263 -25.17 -1.85 4.58
CA LEU A 263 -24.86 -3.26 4.81
C LEU A 263 -24.34 -3.91 3.53
N TRP A 264 -25.05 -3.72 2.41
CA TRP A 264 -24.67 -4.26 1.10
C TRP A 264 -23.27 -3.78 0.68
N THR A 265 -23.05 -2.46 0.72
CA THR A 265 -21.75 -1.86 0.40
C THR A 265 -20.63 -2.40 1.26
N SER A 266 -20.88 -2.50 2.59
CA SER A 266 -19.88 -2.98 3.55
C SER A 266 -19.57 -4.46 3.39
N VAL A 267 -20.57 -5.30 3.19
CA VAL A 267 -20.40 -6.76 3.04
C VAL A 267 -19.76 -7.11 1.71
N ASN A 268 -20.19 -6.49 0.61
CA ASN A 268 -19.55 -6.68 -0.70
C ASN A 268 -18.08 -6.27 -0.67
N GLY A 269 -17.74 -5.12 -0.07
CA GLY A 269 -16.36 -4.72 0.10
C GLY A 269 -15.52 -5.73 0.91
N ILE A 270 -16.12 -6.36 1.93
CA ILE A 270 -15.47 -7.43 2.69
C ILE A 270 -15.27 -8.70 1.84
N LEU A 271 -16.29 -9.15 1.14
CA LEU A 271 -16.22 -10.38 0.34
C LEU A 271 -15.28 -10.21 -0.86
N ALA A 272 -15.42 -9.14 -1.63
CA ALA A 272 -14.56 -8.81 -2.77
C ALA A 272 -13.07 -8.74 -2.37
N TYR A 273 -12.77 -8.17 -1.19
CA TYR A 273 -11.40 -8.15 -0.68
C TYR A 273 -10.82 -9.57 -0.54
N PHE A 274 -11.60 -10.55 -0.07
CA PHE A 274 -11.12 -11.93 0.10
C PHE A 274 -11.22 -12.78 -1.17
N GLU A 275 -12.11 -12.46 -2.10
CA GLU A 275 -12.23 -13.16 -3.40
C GLU A 275 -11.02 -12.95 -4.29
N GLY A 276 -10.32 -11.81 -4.17
CA GLY A 276 -9.03 -11.55 -4.82
C GLY A 276 -7.89 -12.47 -4.36
N TYR A 277 -8.11 -13.32 -3.34
CA TYR A 277 -7.13 -14.26 -2.78
C TYR A 277 -7.53 -15.72 -3.02
N ASN A 278 -6.59 -16.64 -2.84
CA ASN A 278 -6.87 -18.08 -2.86
C ASN A 278 -7.55 -18.54 -1.55
N ASP A 279 -8.56 -17.81 -1.11
CA ASP A 279 -9.20 -17.93 0.22
C ASP A 279 -10.66 -18.41 0.15
N HIS A 280 -11.04 -19.19 -0.87
CA HIS A 280 -12.43 -19.66 -1.07
C HIS A 280 -13.08 -20.23 0.19
N ARG A 281 -12.33 -21.04 0.97
CA ARG A 281 -12.86 -21.60 2.24
C ARG A 281 -13.18 -20.50 3.27
N ARG A 282 -12.44 -19.39 3.27
CA ARG A 282 -12.69 -18.26 4.19
C ARG A 282 -13.87 -17.44 3.73
N VAL A 283 -13.99 -17.20 2.44
CA VAL A 283 -15.15 -16.51 1.84
C VAL A 283 -16.43 -17.30 2.17
N LEU A 284 -16.44 -18.62 1.93
CA LEU A 284 -17.59 -19.48 2.29
C LEU A 284 -17.93 -19.41 3.79
N LYS A 285 -16.91 -19.36 4.68
CA LYS A 285 -17.17 -19.22 6.13
C LYS A 285 -17.74 -17.85 6.48
N LEU A 286 -17.35 -16.77 5.79
CA LEU A 286 -17.92 -15.43 6.00
C LEU A 286 -19.37 -15.38 5.48
N ARG A 287 -19.66 -15.96 4.32
CA ARG A 287 -21.02 -16.07 3.76
C ARG A 287 -21.95 -16.88 4.67
N ARG A 288 -21.48 -18.02 5.18
CA ARG A 288 -22.24 -18.84 6.16
C ARG A 288 -22.50 -18.08 7.46
N LEU A 289 -21.49 -17.33 7.96
CA LEU A 289 -21.67 -16.50 9.16
C LEU A 289 -22.69 -15.40 8.91
N PHE A 290 -22.66 -14.77 7.75
CA PHE A 290 -23.65 -13.76 7.38
C PHE A 290 -25.06 -14.36 7.35
N TYR A 291 -25.23 -15.48 6.66
CA TYR A 291 -26.51 -16.18 6.59
C TYR A 291 -27.04 -16.55 7.98
N ALA A 292 -26.18 -17.08 8.86
CA ALA A 292 -26.56 -17.45 10.23
C ALA A 292 -27.03 -16.25 11.09
N ILE A 293 -26.61 -15.04 10.76
CA ILE A 293 -26.95 -13.82 11.51
C ILE A 293 -28.18 -13.13 10.92
N PHE A 294 -28.28 -13.06 9.60
CA PHE A 294 -29.30 -12.26 8.90
C PHE A 294 -30.45 -13.11 8.31
N GLY A 295 -30.33 -14.44 8.29
CA GLY A 295 -31.36 -15.33 7.73
C GLY A 295 -31.41 -15.37 6.19
N PHE A 296 -30.60 -14.58 5.48
CA PHE A 296 -30.53 -14.55 4.02
C PHE A 296 -29.10 -14.45 3.51
N SER A 297 -28.89 -14.71 2.22
CA SER A 297 -27.55 -14.62 1.62
C SER A 297 -27.19 -13.18 1.25
N PRO A 298 -25.89 -12.81 1.23
CA PRO A 298 -25.46 -11.46 0.87
C PRO A 298 -25.97 -10.99 -0.50
N GLU A 299 -26.14 -11.90 -1.46
CA GLU A 299 -26.63 -11.61 -2.82
C GLU A 299 -28.08 -11.11 -2.83
N LYS A 300 -28.89 -11.50 -1.86
CA LYS A 300 -30.27 -11.04 -1.74
C LYS A 300 -30.40 -9.57 -1.37
N ILE A 301 -29.35 -8.98 -0.74
CA ILE A 301 -29.36 -7.55 -0.38
C ILE A 301 -29.46 -6.68 -1.65
N GLU A 302 -28.79 -7.08 -2.74
CA GLU A 302 -28.82 -6.36 -4.02
C GLU A 302 -30.25 -6.28 -4.59
N ASN A 303 -31.00 -7.38 -4.48
CA ASN A 303 -32.40 -7.42 -4.91
C ASN A 303 -33.31 -6.48 -4.10
N PHE A 304 -33.01 -6.26 -2.81
CA PHE A 304 -33.74 -5.31 -1.98
C PHE A 304 -33.42 -3.86 -2.33
N ARG A 305 -32.15 -3.56 -2.64
CA ARG A 305 -31.71 -2.25 -3.12
C ARG A 305 -32.43 -1.84 -4.42
N MET A 306 -32.51 -2.76 -5.38
CA MET A 306 -33.13 -2.52 -6.69
C MET A 306 -34.64 -2.28 -6.61
N ARG A 307 -35.31 -2.75 -5.55
CA ARG A 307 -36.77 -2.63 -5.37
C ARG A 307 -37.22 -1.42 -4.55
N GLY A 308 -36.30 -0.56 -4.06
CA GLY A 308 -36.65 0.61 -3.24
C GLY A 308 -37.30 0.33 -1.88
N ALA A 309 -37.37 -0.95 -1.47
CA ALA A 309 -38.15 -1.43 -0.32
C ALA A 309 -37.28 -1.65 0.92
N ALA A 310 -36.46 -0.65 1.34
CA ALA A 310 -35.62 -0.80 2.52
C ALA A 310 -36.41 -0.96 3.84
N ASN A 311 -37.66 -0.48 3.91
CA ASN A 311 -38.48 -0.54 5.12
C ASN A 311 -39.54 -1.64 5.14
N GLU A 312 -40.00 -2.15 4.00
CA GLU A 312 -41.07 -3.15 3.93
C GLU A 312 -40.61 -4.57 4.22
N VAL A 313 -39.31 -4.86 4.06
CA VAL A 313 -38.76 -6.21 4.26
C VAL A 313 -38.64 -6.59 5.74
N TYR A 314 -38.55 -5.62 6.63
CA TYR A 314 -38.49 -5.88 8.06
C TYR A 314 -39.78 -6.53 8.61
N CYS A 315 -40.93 -6.21 8.02
CA CYS A 315 -42.21 -6.80 8.42
C CYS A 315 -42.46 -8.22 7.90
N ALA A 316 -41.85 -8.60 6.77
CA ALA A 316 -42.14 -9.91 6.15
C ALA A 316 -41.38 -11.10 6.76
N TYR A 317 -40.29 -10.89 7.47
CA TYR A 317 -39.45 -11.97 8.03
C TYR A 317 -39.53 -12.14 9.56
N THR A 318 -40.26 -11.24 10.25
CA THR A 318 -40.53 -11.38 11.70
C THR A 318 -41.77 -12.22 12.01
N PHE A 319 -42.49 -12.74 11.00
CA PHE A 319 -43.72 -13.51 11.18
C PHE A 319 -43.71 -14.86 10.43
N GLN A 320 -42.64 -15.62 10.50
CA GLN A 320 -42.67 -17.08 10.24
C GLN A 320 -41.76 -17.76 11.24
N GLU A 321 -42.32 -18.03 12.43
CA GLU A 321 -41.94 -19.17 13.25
C GLU A 321 -42.51 -20.46 12.63
#